data_2a0d5b3996c7a5359c1223681d859177
#
_entry.id   2a0d5b3996c7a5359c1223681d859177
#
_cell.length_a   1.000
_cell.length_b   1.000
_cell.length_c   1.000
_cell.angle_alpha   90.00
_cell.angle_beta   90.00
_cell.angle_gamma   90.00
#
_symmetry.space_group_name_H-M   'P 1'
#
loop_
_entity.id
_entity.type
_entity.pdbx_description
1 polymer ?
#
loop_
_entity_poly.entity_id
_entity_poly.type
_entity_poly.pdbx_seq_one_letter_code
_entity_poly.pdbx_strand_id
1 'polypeptide(L)'
;MGSEMCIRDSICYVTGIAEFSFDDTLREVCMVFFFTSVGFQANLKVLKSGGKSLIVFLGLVIALIILQNLTAVGLAKLLNLNPLIGMCTGSIPMVGGHGTAGAFGPVLEDLNIKGATTICTAAATFGLIFGSLIGGPLGKRLIEKHSLLNTIANDDDSLLVEDEKKHERHTNMYADAVFQLILAIGVGTIFTMLLTKTGLTFPIYI
;
A
#
# COMPACT_ATOMS: atom_id res chain seq x y z
N MET A 1 -8.43 11.95 -6.18
CA MET A 1 -8.77 13.21 -5.48
C MET A 1 -7.55 13.96 -4.92
N GLY A 2 -6.40 13.31 -4.72
CA GLY A 2 -5.21 14.00 -4.16
C GLY A 2 -4.45 14.91 -5.13
N SER A 3 -4.34 14.57 -6.41
CA SER A 3 -3.47 15.31 -7.34
C SER A 3 -4.04 16.66 -7.79
N GLU A 4 -5.33 16.76 -7.99
CA GLU A 4 -5.96 18.04 -8.38
C GLU A 4 -6.00 19.04 -7.22
N MET A 5 -6.16 18.55 -6.00
CA MET A 5 -6.06 19.38 -4.79
C MET A 5 -4.65 19.92 -4.60
N CYS A 6 -3.62 19.08 -4.78
CA CYS A 6 -2.22 19.52 -4.67
C CYS A 6 -1.84 20.59 -5.72
N ILE A 7 -2.36 20.51 -6.95
CA ILE A 7 -2.07 21.51 -7.99
C ILE A 7 -2.75 22.85 -7.63
N ARG A 8 -4.00 22.82 -7.20
CA ARG A 8 -4.72 24.03 -6.76
C ARG A 8 -4.08 24.66 -5.53
N ASP A 9 -3.69 23.85 -4.55
CA ASP A 9 -2.97 24.31 -3.34
C ASP A 9 -1.63 24.94 -3.71
N SER A 10 -0.86 24.30 -4.59
CA SER A 10 0.42 24.87 -5.04
C SER A 10 0.24 26.22 -5.75
N ILE A 11 -0.78 26.36 -6.57
CA ILE A 11 -1.07 27.62 -7.26
C ILE A 11 -1.51 28.69 -6.23
N CYS A 12 -2.37 28.34 -5.29
CA CYS A 12 -2.83 29.27 -4.25
C CYS A 12 -1.70 29.67 -3.31
N TYR A 13 -0.80 28.74 -2.96
CA TYR A 13 0.36 29.01 -2.12
C TYR A 13 1.38 29.92 -2.81
N VAL A 14 1.69 29.65 -4.09
CA VAL A 14 2.62 30.48 -4.88
C VAL A 14 2.05 31.85 -5.16
N THR A 15 0.73 32.00 -5.31
CA THR A 15 0.06 33.28 -5.52
C THR A 15 -0.22 34.04 -4.22
N GLY A 16 -0.03 33.41 -3.04
CA GLY A 16 -0.26 34.02 -1.74
C GLY A 16 -1.72 34.37 -1.43
N ILE A 17 -2.67 33.74 -2.17
CA ILE A 17 -4.11 34.07 -2.05
C ILE A 17 -4.74 33.36 -0.85
N ALA A 18 -4.31 32.13 -0.54
CA ALA A 18 -4.84 31.36 0.59
C ALA A 18 -3.86 30.27 1.03
N GLU A 19 -3.70 30.11 2.34
CA GLU A 19 -3.06 28.96 2.96
C GLU A 19 -4.16 28.00 3.44
N PHE A 20 -4.17 26.78 2.87
CA PHE A 20 -5.10 25.73 3.30
C PHE A 20 -4.40 24.85 4.32
N SER A 21 -4.89 24.81 5.53
CA SER A 21 -4.50 23.84 6.55
C SER A 21 -5.56 22.74 6.60
N PHE A 22 -5.18 21.52 6.23
CA PHE A 22 -6.07 20.36 6.31
C PHE A 22 -5.80 19.59 7.60
N ASP A 23 -6.88 19.20 8.27
CA ASP A 23 -6.80 18.29 9.41
C ASP A 23 -6.63 16.85 8.89
N ASP A 24 -5.54 16.20 9.30
CA ASP A 24 -5.18 14.87 8.89
C ASP A 24 -5.99 13.76 9.59
N THR A 25 -6.79 14.08 10.58
CA THR A 25 -7.57 13.13 11.39
C THR A 25 -8.48 12.26 10.53
N LEU A 26 -9.17 12.85 9.54
CA LEU A 26 -10.03 12.09 8.64
C LEU A 26 -9.25 11.13 7.77
N ARG A 27 -8.06 11.52 7.30
CA ARG A 27 -7.14 10.67 6.56
C ARG A 27 -6.72 9.46 7.40
N GLU A 28 -6.31 9.69 8.65
CA GLU A 28 -5.88 8.63 9.56
C GLU A 28 -7.01 7.63 9.83
N VAL A 29 -8.21 8.10 10.10
CA VAL A 29 -9.38 7.23 10.30
C VAL A 29 -9.64 6.40 9.05
N CYS A 30 -9.68 7.01 7.86
CA CYS A 30 -9.88 6.28 6.62
C CYS A 30 -8.78 5.24 6.35
N MET A 31 -7.53 5.56 6.69
CA MET A 31 -6.40 4.64 6.54
C MET A 31 -6.53 3.43 7.48
N VAL A 32 -6.92 3.63 8.72
CA VAL A 32 -7.17 2.54 9.67
C VAL A 32 -8.26 1.61 9.14
N PHE A 33 -9.38 2.15 8.69
CA PHE A 33 -10.47 1.35 8.09
C PHE A 33 -10.00 0.59 6.84
N PHE A 34 -9.25 1.24 5.97
CA PHE A 34 -8.73 0.64 4.75
C PHE A 34 -7.81 -0.55 5.06
N PHE A 35 -6.79 -0.36 5.90
CA PHE A 35 -5.84 -1.43 6.22
C PHE A 35 -6.49 -2.57 7.00
N THR A 36 -7.41 -2.26 7.91
CA THR A 36 -8.18 -3.29 8.62
C THR A 36 -9.02 -4.12 7.65
N SER A 37 -9.69 -3.48 6.69
CA SER A 37 -10.47 -4.17 5.65
C SER A 37 -9.59 -5.08 4.79
N VAL A 38 -8.41 -4.61 4.39
CA VAL A 38 -7.44 -5.43 3.65
C VAL A 38 -6.95 -6.61 4.49
N GLY A 39 -6.72 -6.40 5.80
CA GLY A 39 -6.33 -7.47 6.72
C GLY A 39 -7.39 -8.59 6.82
N PHE A 40 -8.67 -8.25 6.81
CA PHE A 40 -9.75 -9.23 6.80
C PHE A 40 -9.79 -10.10 5.54
N GLN A 41 -9.32 -9.59 4.41
CA GLN A 41 -9.25 -10.37 3.17
C GLN A 41 -8.11 -11.40 3.18
N ALA A 42 -7.18 -11.30 4.12
CA ALA A 42 -6.07 -12.23 4.26
C ALA A 42 -6.56 -13.61 4.76
N ASN A 43 -6.84 -14.52 3.85
CA ASN A 43 -7.32 -15.86 4.17
C ASN A 43 -6.15 -16.85 4.23
N LEU A 44 -5.88 -17.40 5.42
CA LEU A 44 -4.82 -18.40 5.64
C LEU A 44 -5.01 -19.69 4.82
N LYS A 45 -6.25 -20.04 4.44
CA LYS A 45 -6.52 -21.21 3.59
C LYS A 45 -6.00 -20.97 2.17
N VAL A 46 -6.26 -19.77 1.62
CA VAL A 46 -5.75 -19.35 0.31
C VAL A 46 -4.22 -19.28 0.33
N LEU A 47 -3.65 -18.78 1.43
CA LEU A 47 -2.20 -18.73 1.61
C LEU A 47 -1.56 -20.14 1.61
N LYS A 48 -2.22 -21.12 2.24
CA LYS A 48 -1.77 -22.52 2.26
C LYS A 48 -1.93 -23.21 0.90
N SER A 49 -2.98 -22.89 0.14
CA SER A 49 -3.22 -23.46 -1.19
C SER A 49 -2.19 -22.99 -2.24
N GLY A 50 -1.60 -21.79 -2.06
CA GLY A 50 -0.53 -21.28 -2.92
C GLY A 50 0.78 -22.07 -2.88
N GLY A 51 0.96 -22.93 -1.87
CA GLY A 51 2.03 -23.92 -1.80
C GLY A 51 3.44 -23.34 -1.99
N LYS A 52 4.30 -24.13 -2.66
CA LYS A 52 5.72 -23.78 -2.90
C LYS A 52 5.88 -22.54 -3.80
N SER A 53 5.00 -22.35 -4.76
CA SER A 53 5.04 -21.19 -5.68
C SER A 53 4.88 -19.88 -4.94
N LEU A 54 3.99 -19.83 -3.94
CA LEU A 54 3.79 -18.64 -3.13
C LEU A 54 5.02 -18.29 -2.28
N ILE A 55 5.69 -19.31 -1.71
CA ILE A 55 6.92 -19.09 -0.92
C ILE A 55 8.06 -18.56 -1.80
N VAL A 56 8.22 -19.11 -3.00
CA VAL A 56 9.22 -18.64 -3.96
C VAL A 56 8.92 -17.21 -4.38
N PHE A 57 7.65 -16.91 -4.69
CA PHE A 57 7.22 -15.55 -5.04
C PHE A 57 7.47 -14.56 -3.90
N LEU A 58 7.14 -14.93 -2.66
CA LEU A 58 7.42 -14.10 -1.48
C LEU A 58 8.93 -13.83 -1.33
N GLY A 59 9.76 -14.85 -1.51
CA GLY A 59 11.22 -14.70 -1.48
C GLY A 59 11.73 -13.73 -2.55
N LEU A 60 11.19 -13.80 -3.76
CA LEU A 60 11.52 -12.89 -4.85
C LEU A 60 11.09 -11.44 -4.53
N VAL A 61 9.90 -11.25 -3.94
CA VAL A 61 9.42 -9.92 -3.53
C VAL A 61 10.31 -9.32 -2.45
N ILE A 62 10.71 -10.11 -1.44
CA ILE A 62 11.63 -9.66 -0.40
C ILE A 62 12.98 -9.25 -1.00
N ALA A 63 13.53 -10.07 -1.89
CA ALA A 63 14.78 -9.75 -2.59
C ALA A 63 14.65 -8.45 -3.42
N LEU A 64 13.52 -8.26 -4.10
CA LEU A 64 13.23 -7.04 -4.84
C LEU A 64 13.19 -5.82 -3.92
N ILE A 65 12.52 -5.89 -2.77
CA ILE A 65 12.43 -4.81 -1.79
C ILE A 65 13.82 -4.41 -1.29
N ILE A 66 14.65 -5.40 -0.94
CA ILE A 66 16.02 -5.15 -0.48
C ILE A 66 16.84 -4.45 -1.57
N LEU A 67 16.80 -4.97 -2.80
CA LEU A 67 17.54 -4.40 -3.93
C LEU A 67 17.06 -2.98 -4.24
N GLN A 68 15.77 -2.74 -4.20
CA GLN A 68 15.15 -1.45 -4.44
C GLN A 68 15.56 -0.42 -3.40
N ASN A 69 15.56 -0.78 -2.11
CA ASN A 69 16.02 0.12 -1.05
C ASN A 69 17.54 0.37 -1.14
N LEU A 70 18.32 -0.66 -1.47
CA LEU A 70 19.77 -0.51 -1.62
C LEU A 70 20.12 0.47 -2.74
N THR A 71 19.44 0.35 -3.89
CA THR A 71 19.62 1.24 -5.04
C THR A 71 19.15 2.66 -4.72
N ALA A 72 17.99 2.83 -4.08
CA ALA A 72 17.44 4.13 -3.73
C ALA A 72 18.31 4.89 -2.71
N VAL A 73 18.76 4.20 -1.66
CA VAL A 73 19.68 4.78 -0.65
C VAL A 73 21.07 5.03 -1.25
N GLY A 74 21.55 4.12 -2.10
CA GLY A 74 22.81 4.30 -2.80
C GLY A 74 22.80 5.54 -3.71
N LEU A 75 21.72 5.73 -4.46
CA LEU A 75 21.55 6.89 -5.33
C LEU A 75 21.40 8.20 -4.54
N ALA A 76 20.67 8.17 -3.43
CA ALA A 76 20.55 9.32 -2.53
C ALA A 76 21.92 9.75 -1.98
N LYS A 77 22.76 8.80 -1.55
CA LYS A 77 24.12 9.07 -1.11
C LYS A 77 25.00 9.63 -2.22
N LEU A 78 24.88 9.10 -3.43
CA LEU A 78 25.64 9.59 -4.59
C LEU A 78 25.31 11.05 -4.92
N LEU A 79 24.04 11.42 -4.72
CA LEU A 79 23.53 12.79 -4.93
C LEU A 79 23.73 13.69 -3.70
N ASN A 80 24.43 13.23 -2.66
CA ASN A 80 24.61 13.94 -1.37
C ASN A 80 23.28 14.33 -0.69
N LEU A 81 22.23 13.52 -0.89
CA LEU A 81 20.93 13.67 -0.23
C LEU A 81 20.88 12.80 1.03
N ASN A 82 19.97 13.14 1.94
CA ASN A 82 19.71 12.30 3.10
C ASN A 82 19.26 10.89 2.65
N PRO A 83 19.87 9.80 3.17
CA PRO A 83 19.48 8.42 2.83
C PRO A 83 17.99 8.10 3.02
N LEU A 84 17.32 8.76 3.98
CA LEU A 84 15.90 8.61 4.22
C LEU A 84 15.04 9.15 3.07
N ILE A 85 15.51 10.14 2.32
CA ILE A 85 14.84 10.59 1.08
C ILE A 85 14.89 9.48 0.03
N GLY A 86 15.97 8.69 -0.01
CA GLY A 86 16.03 7.50 -0.84
C GLY A 86 14.93 6.50 -0.49
N MET A 87 14.62 6.31 0.79
CA MET A 87 13.50 5.45 1.20
C MET A 87 12.13 6.00 0.80
N CYS A 88 11.97 7.34 0.81
CA CYS A 88 10.74 8.01 0.33
C CYS A 88 10.48 7.75 -1.17
N THR A 89 11.49 7.44 -1.95
CA THR A 89 11.38 7.11 -3.39
C THR A 89 11.59 5.63 -3.69
N GLY A 90 11.94 4.85 -2.68
CA GLY A 90 12.25 3.42 -2.77
C GLY A 90 11.02 2.53 -2.63
N SER A 91 11.13 1.49 -1.82
CA SER A 91 10.09 0.46 -1.68
C SER A 91 8.80 0.95 -1.03
N ILE A 92 8.86 1.98 -0.17
CA ILE A 92 7.67 2.51 0.51
C ILE A 92 6.58 2.89 -0.51
N PRO A 93 6.82 3.83 -1.46
CA PRO A 93 5.82 4.18 -2.44
C PRO A 93 5.70 3.18 -3.60
N MET A 94 6.78 2.51 -3.98
CA MET A 94 6.80 1.69 -5.19
C MET A 94 6.15 0.31 -4.99
N VAL A 95 6.29 -0.28 -3.80
CA VAL A 95 5.68 -1.59 -3.47
C VAL A 95 4.34 -1.41 -2.77
N GLY A 96 4.25 -0.50 -1.82
CA GLY A 96 3.04 -0.29 -1.04
C GLY A 96 2.09 0.77 -1.57
N GLY A 97 2.52 1.58 -2.54
CA GLY A 97 1.69 2.61 -3.18
C GLY A 97 1.35 3.79 -2.28
N HIS A 98 0.22 4.45 -2.59
CA HIS A 98 -0.24 5.64 -1.85
C HIS A 98 -0.60 5.35 -0.39
N GLY A 99 -1.06 4.13 -0.08
CA GLY A 99 -1.40 3.73 1.28
C GLY A 99 -0.19 3.78 2.20
N THR A 100 0.87 3.08 1.83
CA THR A 100 2.12 3.07 2.61
C THR A 100 2.85 4.40 2.55
N ALA A 101 2.79 5.13 1.43
CA ALA A 101 3.31 6.50 1.34
C ALA A 101 2.63 7.42 2.36
N GLY A 102 1.30 7.33 2.50
CA GLY A 102 0.53 8.08 3.49
C GLY A 102 0.80 7.63 4.94
N ALA A 103 1.07 6.33 5.16
CA ALA A 103 1.36 5.80 6.49
C ALA A 103 2.77 6.17 6.98
N PHE A 104 3.77 6.01 6.13
CA PHE A 104 5.17 6.23 6.51
C PHE A 104 5.67 7.66 6.24
N GLY A 105 5.00 8.43 5.38
CA GLY A 105 5.35 9.82 5.11
C GLY A 105 5.46 10.67 6.37
N PRO A 106 4.41 10.75 7.21
CA PRO A 106 4.46 11.50 8.48
C PRO A 106 5.55 10.99 9.43
N VAL A 107 5.75 9.67 9.54
CA VAL A 107 6.82 9.09 10.38
C VAL A 107 8.21 9.57 9.92
N LEU A 108 8.43 9.71 8.62
CA LEU A 108 9.69 10.23 8.08
C LEU A 108 9.81 11.75 8.29
N GLU A 109 8.69 12.47 8.32
CA GLU A 109 8.68 13.90 8.67
C GLU A 109 9.05 14.12 10.14
N ASP A 110 8.59 13.27 11.05
CA ASP A 110 9.00 13.25 12.46
C ASP A 110 10.50 12.99 12.63
N LEU A 111 11.11 12.26 11.69
CA LEU A 111 12.56 12.06 11.60
C LEU A 111 13.31 13.23 10.92
N ASN A 112 12.70 14.41 10.86
CA ASN A 112 13.22 15.66 10.29
C ASN A 112 13.42 15.65 8.76
N ILE A 113 12.70 14.81 8.02
CA ILE A 113 12.69 14.84 6.56
C ILE A 113 11.50 15.69 6.10
N LYS A 114 11.71 16.98 5.94
CA LYS A 114 10.66 17.92 5.50
C LYS A 114 10.07 17.50 4.15
N GLY A 115 8.75 17.41 4.08
CA GLY A 115 8.01 17.08 2.86
C GLY A 115 8.09 15.60 2.46
N ALA A 116 8.45 14.69 3.37
CA ALA A 116 8.54 13.26 3.09
C ALA A 116 7.23 12.70 2.58
N THR A 117 6.09 13.09 3.14
CA THR A 117 4.76 12.68 2.70
C THR A 117 4.51 13.07 1.24
N THR A 118 4.88 14.29 0.86
CA THR A 118 4.74 14.78 -0.52
C THR A 118 5.64 14.02 -1.48
N ILE A 119 6.90 13.78 -1.11
CA ILE A 119 7.87 13.02 -1.92
C ILE A 119 7.39 11.58 -2.10
N CYS A 120 6.96 10.90 -1.03
CA CYS A 120 6.44 9.54 -1.10
C CYS A 120 5.21 9.45 -1.99
N THR A 121 4.26 10.38 -1.86
CA THR A 121 3.02 10.39 -2.65
C THR A 121 3.29 10.66 -4.12
N ALA A 122 4.19 11.60 -4.44
CA ALA A 122 4.61 11.87 -5.81
C ALA A 122 5.29 10.66 -6.43
N ALA A 123 6.20 10.00 -5.70
CA ALA A 123 6.86 8.78 -6.15
C ALA A 123 5.87 7.63 -6.36
N ALA A 124 4.86 7.46 -5.49
CA ALA A 124 3.80 6.46 -5.65
C ALA A 124 2.99 6.70 -6.92
N THR A 125 2.62 7.96 -7.20
CA THR A 125 1.89 8.34 -8.43
C THR A 125 2.72 8.03 -9.66
N PHE A 126 4.00 8.40 -9.65
CA PHE A 126 4.93 8.10 -10.73
C PHE A 126 5.05 6.59 -10.96
N GLY A 127 5.25 5.82 -9.88
CA GLY A 127 5.34 4.36 -9.92
C GLY A 127 4.09 3.71 -10.49
N LEU A 128 2.90 4.19 -10.14
CA LEU A 128 1.62 3.68 -10.65
C LEU A 128 1.47 3.90 -12.15
N ILE A 129 1.80 5.11 -12.62
CA ILE A 129 1.71 5.47 -14.05
C ILE A 129 2.68 4.62 -14.88
N PHE A 130 3.96 4.60 -14.51
CA PHE A 130 4.97 3.85 -15.25
C PHE A 130 4.80 2.34 -15.10
N GLY A 131 4.39 1.88 -13.92
CA GLY A 131 4.06 0.48 -13.68
C GLY A 131 2.94 -0.01 -14.61
N SER A 132 1.89 0.79 -14.79
CA SER A 132 0.78 0.45 -15.70
C SER A 132 1.20 0.49 -17.16
N LEU A 133 1.96 1.51 -17.57
CA LEU A 133 2.43 1.67 -18.94
C LEU A 133 3.36 0.54 -19.39
N ILE A 134 4.23 0.07 -18.50
CA ILE A 134 5.23 -0.97 -18.83
C ILE A 134 4.66 -2.36 -18.51
N GLY A 135 3.99 -2.50 -17.36
CA GLY A 135 3.51 -3.78 -16.86
C GLY A 135 2.41 -4.39 -17.72
N GLY A 136 1.48 -3.57 -18.22
CA GLY A 136 0.39 -4.02 -19.07
C GLY A 136 0.88 -4.71 -20.35
N PRO A 137 1.65 -4.03 -21.21
CA PRO A 137 2.19 -4.62 -22.44
C PRO A 137 3.12 -5.82 -22.17
N LEU A 138 3.93 -5.74 -21.11
CA LEU A 138 4.84 -6.83 -20.75
C LEU A 138 4.07 -8.07 -20.29
N GLY A 139 3.06 -7.89 -19.45
CA GLY A 139 2.20 -8.97 -18.99
C GLY A 139 1.46 -9.64 -20.13
N LYS A 140 0.86 -8.86 -21.03
CA LYS A 140 0.21 -9.36 -22.25
C LYS A 140 1.17 -10.20 -23.10
N ARG A 141 2.38 -9.68 -23.34
CA ARG A 141 3.39 -10.38 -24.15
C ARG A 141 3.85 -11.70 -23.49
N LEU A 142 3.97 -11.73 -22.16
CA LEU A 142 4.33 -12.96 -21.44
C LEU A 142 3.22 -14.02 -21.49
N ILE A 143 1.97 -13.61 -21.34
CA ILE A 143 0.80 -14.49 -21.43
C ILE A 143 0.69 -15.09 -22.83
N GLU A 144 0.81 -14.29 -23.87
CA GLU A 144 0.75 -14.72 -25.27
C GLU A 144 1.92 -15.64 -25.63
N LYS A 145 3.15 -15.27 -25.21
CA LYS A 145 4.36 -16.05 -25.52
C LYS A 145 4.35 -17.45 -24.89
N HIS A 146 3.79 -17.59 -23.70
CA HIS A 146 3.76 -18.87 -22.98
C HIS A 146 2.41 -19.58 -23.08
N SER A 147 1.47 -19.04 -23.88
CA SER A 147 0.12 -19.61 -24.10
C SER A 147 -0.62 -19.95 -22.80
N LEU A 148 -0.42 -19.12 -21.75
CA LEU A 148 -0.93 -19.39 -20.41
C LEU A 148 -2.46 -19.43 -20.34
N LEU A 149 -3.16 -18.77 -21.26
CA LEU A 149 -4.61 -18.81 -21.34
C LEU A 149 -5.14 -20.22 -21.66
N ASN A 150 -4.40 -21.03 -22.43
CA ASN A 150 -4.80 -22.39 -22.77
C ASN A 150 -4.59 -23.37 -21.60
N THR A 151 -3.73 -23.02 -20.65
CA THR A 151 -3.45 -23.84 -19.46
C THR A 151 -4.54 -23.64 -18.40
N ILE A 152 -5.10 -22.42 -18.29
CA ILE A 152 -6.17 -22.09 -17.33
C ILE A 152 -7.50 -22.75 -17.72
N ALA A 153 -7.73 -23.01 -19.01
CA ALA A 153 -8.95 -23.68 -19.48
C ALA A 153 -9.03 -25.16 -19.08
N ASN A 154 -7.96 -25.76 -18.60
CA ASN A 154 -7.87 -27.17 -18.20
C ASN A 154 -7.72 -27.39 -16.69
N ASP A 155 -7.43 -26.33 -15.91
CA ASP A 155 -7.46 -26.42 -14.45
C ASP A 155 -8.79 -25.85 -13.97
N ASP A 156 -9.56 -26.72 -13.31
CA ASP A 156 -10.89 -26.45 -12.76
C ASP A 156 -10.96 -25.06 -12.10
N ASP A 157 -11.76 -24.23 -12.70
CA ASP A 157 -12.18 -22.89 -12.25
C ASP A 157 -13.02 -22.94 -10.95
N SER A 158 -13.02 -24.11 -10.30
CA SER A 158 -13.85 -24.42 -9.13
C SER A 158 -13.41 -23.74 -7.85
N LEU A 159 -12.16 -23.28 -7.74
CA LEU A 159 -11.63 -22.67 -6.50
C LEU A 159 -11.87 -21.16 -6.39
N LEU A 160 -12.10 -20.47 -7.52
CA LEU A 160 -12.36 -19.02 -7.52
C LEU A 160 -13.86 -18.70 -7.65
N VAL A 161 -14.70 -19.64 -8.12
CA VAL A 161 -16.12 -19.43 -8.36
C VAL A 161 -16.99 -19.84 -7.15
N GLU A 162 -16.44 -20.59 -6.18
CA GLU A 162 -17.22 -20.98 -5.00
C GLU A 162 -17.51 -19.84 -4.01
N ASP A 163 -16.75 -18.75 -4.04
CA ASP A 163 -17.01 -17.60 -3.16
C ASP A 163 -17.98 -16.57 -3.74
N GLU A 164 -18.35 -16.67 -5.02
CA GLU A 164 -19.37 -15.81 -5.66
C GLU A 164 -20.79 -16.38 -5.65
N LYS A 165 -21.07 -17.45 -4.92
CA LYS A 165 -22.46 -17.87 -4.69
C LYS A 165 -23.19 -16.75 -3.99
N LYS A 166 -24.06 -16.08 -4.75
CA LYS A 166 -25.11 -15.15 -4.33
C LYS A 166 -25.43 -15.25 -2.82
N HIS A 167 -24.65 -14.56 -2.01
CA HIS A 167 -25.12 -14.18 -0.71
C HIS A 167 -26.17 -13.09 -0.94
N GLU A 168 -27.43 -13.42 -0.72
CA GLU A 168 -28.49 -12.42 -0.61
C GLU A 168 -28.00 -11.39 0.40
N ARG A 169 -27.80 -10.15 -0.06
CA ARG A 169 -27.25 -9.07 0.75
C ARG A 169 -28.29 -8.62 1.74
N HIS A 170 -28.37 -9.28 2.88
CA HIS A 170 -29.20 -8.84 4.00
C HIS A 170 -28.52 -7.64 4.68
N THR A 171 -29.32 -6.64 5.02
CA THR A 171 -28.86 -5.43 5.72
C THR A 171 -28.10 -5.76 7.01
N ASN A 172 -28.45 -6.85 7.68
CA ASN A 172 -27.79 -7.33 8.89
C ASN A 172 -26.31 -7.71 8.67
N MET A 173 -25.94 -8.20 7.47
CA MET A 173 -24.54 -8.55 7.15
C MET A 173 -23.63 -7.32 7.13
N TYR A 174 -24.14 -6.16 6.72
CA TYR A 174 -23.36 -4.92 6.75
C TYR A 174 -23.11 -4.44 8.18
N ALA A 175 -24.10 -4.56 9.05
CA ALA A 175 -23.97 -4.23 10.47
C ALA A 175 -22.94 -5.14 11.16
N ASP A 176 -22.98 -6.44 10.90
CA ASP A 176 -22.02 -7.41 11.43
C ASP A 176 -20.60 -7.15 10.92
N ALA A 177 -20.44 -6.83 9.64
CA ALA A 177 -19.15 -6.50 9.06
C ALA A 177 -18.55 -5.22 9.67
N VAL A 178 -19.35 -4.16 9.84
CA VAL A 178 -18.91 -2.93 10.50
C VAL A 178 -18.54 -3.18 11.96
N PHE A 179 -19.34 -3.98 12.68
CA PHE A 179 -19.04 -4.33 14.07
C PHE A 179 -17.73 -5.10 14.19
N GLN A 180 -17.48 -6.09 13.32
CA GLN A 180 -16.22 -6.82 13.28
C GLN A 180 -15.03 -5.92 12.96
N LEU A 181 -15.19 -4.97 12.03
CA LEU A 181 -14.15 -3.97 11.70
C LEU A 181 -13.81 -3.12 12.93
N ILE A 182 -14.81 -2.59 13.63
CA ILE A 182 -14.61 -1.77 14.83
C ILE A 182 -13.92 -2.59 15.94
N LEU A 183 -14.33 -3.84 16.14
CA LEU A 183 -13.68 -4.75 17.09
C LEU A 183 -12.20 -4.99 16.75
N ALA A 184 -11.90 -5.23 15.47
CA ALA A 184 -10.53 -5.46 15.02
C ALA A 184 -9.66 -4.20 15.21
N ILE A 185 -10.19 -3.02 14.90
CA ILE A 185 -9.52 -1.73 15.15
C ILE A 185 -9.23 -1.57 16.65
N GLY A 186 -10.21 -1.87 17.53
CA GLY A 186 -10.03 -1.80 18.97
C GLY A 186 -8.94 -2.74 19.49
N VAL A 187 -8.90 -3.97 19.00
CA VAL A 187 -7.84 -4.93 19.35
C VAL A 187 -6.48 -4.47 18.81
N GLY A 188 -6.44 -3.98 17.58
CA GLY A 188 -5.23 -3.45 16.94
C GLY A 188 -4.63 -2.27 17.71
N THR A 189 -5.47 -1.32 18.17
CA THR A 189 -5.00 -0.18 18.98
C THR A 189 -4.41 -0.60 20.31
N ILE A 190 -5.00 -1.60 20.99
CA ILE A 190 -4.43 -2.17 22.23
C ILE A 190 -3.06 -2.81 21.94
N PHE A 191 -2.94 -3.55 20.84
CA PHE A 191 -1.69 -4.16 20.42
C PHE A 191 -0.61 -3.11 20.12
N THR A 192 -0.96 -2.03 19.44
CA THR A 192 -0.05 -0.92 19.14
C THR A 192 0.41 -0.23 20.43
N MET A 193 -0.48 -0.03 21.41
CA MET A 193 -0.11 0.52 22.71
C MET A 193 0.87 -0.37 23.50
N LEU A 194 0.74 -1.69 23.35
CA LEU A 194 1.67 -2.64 23.98
C LEU A 194 3.04 -2.63 23.29
N LEU A 195 3.05 -2.55 21.94
CA LEU A 195 4.27 -2.51 21.14
C LEU A 195 5.06 -1.21 21.34
N THR A 196 4.40 -0.07 21.47
CA THR A 196 5.07 1.20 21.75
C THR A 196 5.82 1.20 23.08
N LYS A 197 5.36 0.42 24.07
CA LYS A 197 6.09 0.23 25.34
C LYS A 197 7.41 -0.54 25.16
N THR A 198 7.57 -1.29 24.09
CA THR A 198 8.82 -2.01 23.78
C THR A 198 9.85 -1.19 23.02
N GLY A 199 9.53 0.09 22.70
CA GLY A 199 10.40 1.00 21.96
C GLY A 199 10.32 0.87 20.43
N LEU A 200 9.41 0.04 19.92
CA LEU A 200 9.15 -0.10 18.50
C LEU A 200 7.98 0.83 18.12
N THR A 201 8.25 1.82 17.28
CA THR A 201 7.22 2.72 16.75
C THR A 201 6.69 2.17 15.44
N PHE A 202 5.48 1.61 15.47
CA PHE A 202 4.76 1.23 14.26
C PHE A 202 3.63 2.24 14.00
N PRO A 203 3.33 2.57 12.74
CA PRO A 203 2.11 3.31 12.42
C PRO A 203 0.88 2.53 12.88
N ILE A 204 -0.15 3.25 13.33
CA ILE A 204 -1.40 2.67 13.88
C ILE A 204 -2.12 1.73 12.88
N TYR A 205 -1.81 1.82 11.59
CA TYR A 205 -2.49 1.07 10.53
C TYR A 205 -1.88 -0.32 10.24
N ILE A 206 -0.80 -0.71 10.89
CA ILE A 206 -0.15 -2.02 10.77
C ILE A 206 -0.53 -2.89 11.95
#